data_92677c7fd6b19de74daea0b94b75117f
#
_entry.id   92677c7fd6b19de74daea0b94b75117f
#
_cell.length_a   1.000
_cell.length_b   1.000
_cell.length_c   1.000
_cell.angle_alpha   90.00
_cell.angle_beta   90.00
_cell.angle_gamma   90.00
#
_symmetry.space_group_name_H-M   'P 1'
#
loop_
_entity.id
_entity.type
_entity.pdbx_description
1 polymer ?
#
loop_
_entity_poly.entity_id
_entity_poly.type
_entity_poly.pdbx_seq_one_letter_code
_entity_poly.pdbx_strand_id
1 'polypeptide(L)'
;MVGANISTMSISDNDSTRFRPDFTGGVRIALIPERSIFGAEIDVLYSRQGTSSKKGLDDDNNSIRYLEKSHYLTVPVLLNIYLRKWKEEDEDESKIPRLRIGPQIGFCIGGNEVKEVKGRRKQQFITPWEKGSFNRIDYGVTAALSYWFVEVRYTFGMANVFKEGEKSTNHVISVTWSDVW
;
A
#
# COMPACT_ATOMS: atom_id res chain seq x y z
N MET A 1 2.40 -12.20 -7.83
CA MET A 1 1.78 -12.05 -6.51
C MET A 1 0.45 -11.31 -6.59
N VAL A 2 -0.49 -11.65 -5.72
CA VAL A 2 -1.83 -11.04 -5.65
C VAL A 2 -2.31 -11.05 -4.19
N GLY A 3 -3.06 -10.04 -3.77
CA GLY A 3 -3.55 -9.99 -2.40
C GLY A 3 -4.49 -8.83 -2.12
N ALA A 4 -4.85 -8.71 -0.84
CA ALA A 4 -5.63 -7.62 -0.31
C ALA A 4 -4.74 -6.65 0.48
N ASN A 5 -5.09 -5.38 0.46
CA ASN A 5 -4.50 -4.38 1.30
C ASN A 5 -5.56 -3.65 2.14
N ILE A 6 -5.12 -3.08 3.22
CA ILE A 6 -5.89 -2.18 4.06
C ILE A 6 -5.07 -0.91 4.19
N SER A 7 -5.59 0.19 3.70
CA SER A 7 -4.91 1.48 3.74
C SER A 7 -5.64 2.49 4.63
N THR A 8 -4.87 3.39 5.20
CA THR A 8 -5.36 4.57 5.91
C THR A 8 -4.42 5.74 5.64
N MET A 9 -4.93 6.95 5.74
CA MET A 9 -4.13 8.16 5.71
C MET A 9 -4.07 8.73 7.12
N SER A 10 -2.88 9.07 7.59
CA SER A 10 -2.68 9.83 8.82
C SER A 10 -2.72 11.32 8.46
N ILE A 11 -3.69 12.04 8.98
CA ILE A 11 -3.83 13.50 8.84
C ILE A 11 -3.48 14.14 10.19
N SER A 12 -2.74 15.24 10.19
CA SER A 12 -2.10 15.81 11.39
C SER A 12 -3.05 16.29 12.47
N ASP A 13 -4.32 16.64 12.15
CA ASP A 13 -5.31 17.11 13.11
C ASP A 13 -6.56 16.22 13.13
N ASN A 14 -6.68 15.46 14.21
CA ASN A 14 -7.89 14.87 14.82
C ASN A 14 -8.95 14.22 13.90
N ASP A 15 -8.71 14.09 12.61
CA ASP A 15 -9.66 13.46 11.69
C ASP A 15 -9.40 11.94 11.66
N SER A 16 -10.25 11.21 12.35
CA SER A 16 -10.19 9.75 12.38
C SER A 16 -10.59 9.18 11.02
N THR A 17 -9.60 9.02 10.18
CA THR A 17 -9.73 8.26 8.94
C THR A 17 -9.98 6.79 9.25
N ARG A 18 -10.80 6.13 8.43
CA ARG A 18 -11.10 4.70 8.60
C ARG A 18 -10.29 3.87 7.64
N PHE A 19 -9.83 2.75 8.15
CA PHE A 19 -9.21 1.71 7.32
C PHE A 19 -10.12 1.29 6.19
N ARG A 20 -9.53 1.14 5.02
CA ARG A 20 -10.25 0.73 3.84
C ARG A 20 -9.59 -0.50 3.21
N PRO A 21 -10.35 -1.59 3.04
CA PRO A 21 -9.89 -2.74 2.29
C PRO A 21 -9.92 -2.46 0.79
N ASP A 22 -8.88 -2.91 0.10
CA ASP A 22 -8.75 -2.86 -1.35
C ASP A 22 -7.82 -3.99 -1.83
N PHE A 23 -7.39 -3.98 -3.09
CA PHE A 23 -6.53 -5.04 -3.59
C PHE A 23 -5.15 -4.52 -4.04
N THR A 24 -4.18 -5.43 -4.05
CA THR A 24 -2.84 -5.22 -4.57
C THR A 24 -2.41 -6.45 -5.38
N GLY A 25 -1.56 -6.24 -6.38
CA GLY A 25 -1.00 -7.31 -7.17
C GLY A 25 0.13 -6.84 -8.06
N GLY A 26 1.00 -7.76 -8.47
CA GLY A 26 2.14 -7.42 -9.30
C GLY A 26 3.12 -8.55 -9.50
N VAL A 27 4.33 -8.18 -9.90
CA VAL A 27 5.43 -9.09 -10.18
C VAL A 27 6.60 -8.84 -9.26
N ARG A 28 7.38 -9.88 -9.02
CA ARG A 28 8.59 -9.88 -8.18
C ARG A 28 9.75 -10.41 -8.96
N ILE A 29 10.91 -9.76 -8.79
CA ILE A 29 12.20 -10.23 -9.25
C ILE A 29 13.08 -10.34 -8.01
N ALA A 30 13.53 -11.54 -7.69
CA ALA A 30 14.40 -11.82 -6.55
C ALA A 30 15.77 -12.27 -7.02
N LEU A 31 16.81 -11.74 -6.37
CA LEU A 31 18.19 -12.16 -6.52
C LEU A 31 18.61 -12.81 -5.20
N ILE A 32 18.63 -14.12 -5.19
CA ILE A 32 18.93 -14.91 -4.00
C ILE A 32 20.19 -15.69 -4.29
N PRO A 33 21.35 -15.31 -3.70
CA PRO A 33 22.56 -16.10 -3.84
C PRO A 33 22.40 -17.46 -3.13
N GLU A 34 22.89 -18.52 -3.75
CA GLU A 34 22.84 -19.86 -3.20
C GLU A 34 23.41 -19.92 -1.77
N ARG A 35 22.67 -20.53 -0.85
CA ARG A 35 23.05 -20.73 0.56
C ARG A 35 23.28 -19.44 1.36
N SER A 36 22.90 -18.29 0.83
CA SER A 36 22.99 -17.02 1.55
C SER A 36 21.79 -16.81 2.48
N ILE A 37 22.05 -16.21 3.63
CA ILE A 37 20.97 -15.72 4.52
C ILE A 37 20.45 -14.34 4.08
N PHE A 38 21.07 -13.74 3.07
CA PHE A 38 20.68 -12.45 2.52
C PHE A 38 20.36 -12.57 1.03
N GLY A 39 19.36 -11.86 0.59
CA GLY A 39 19.00 -11.70 -0.81
C GLY A 39 18.49 -10.29 -1.05
N ALA A 40 18.29 -9.94 -2.29
CA ALA A 40 17.67 -8.67 -2.69
C ALA A 40 16.48 -8.95 -3.60
N GLU A 41 15.47 -8.11 -3.52
CA GLU A 41 14.33 -8.20 -4.45
C GLU A 41 13.81 -6.83 -4.83
N ILE A 42 13.18 -6.79 -5.99
CA ILE A 42 12.46 -5.64 -6.51
C ILE A 42 11.07 -6.14 -6.90
N ASP A 43 10.04 -5.51 -6.34
CA ASP A 43 8.66 -5.74 -6.76
C ASP A 43 8.17 -4.58 -7.63
N VAL A 44 7.27 -4.87 -8.54
CA VAL A 44 6.45 -3.87 -9.23
C VAL A 44 5.00 -4.20 -8.94
N LEU A 45 4.34 -3.35 -8.17
CA LEU A 45 3.01 -3.60 -7.62
C LEU A 45 2.03 -2.52 -8.05
N TYR A 46 0.88 -2.94 -8.53
CA TYR A 46 -0.29 -2.10 -8.56
C TYR A 46 -1.00 -2.20 -7.21
N SER A 47 -1.29 -1.07 -6.60
CA SER A 47 -1.95 -0.98 -5.30
C SER A 47 -3.07 0.06 -5.36
N ARG A 48 -4.29 -0.37 -5.03
CA ARG A 48 -5.37 0.57 -4.75
C ARG A 48 -5.32 0.91 -3.28
N GLN A 49 -5.37 2.21 -3.00
CA GLN A 49 -5.29 2.76 -1.65
C GLN A 49 -6.39 3.80 -1.49
N GLY A 50 -6.69 4.16 -0.27
CA GLY A 50 -7.65 5.21 -0.05
C GLY A 50 -8.06 5.34 1.41
N THR A 51 -8.88 6.33 1.65
CA THR A 51 -9.43 6.61 2.97
C THR A 51 -10.92 6.90 2.88
N SER A 52 -11.57 6.83 4.02
CA SER A 52 -12.95 7.21 4.18
C SER A 52 -13.06 8.18 5.35
N SER A 53 -13.55 9.40 5.09
CA SER A 53 -13.84 10.33 6.18
C SER A 53 -14.99 9.80 7.05
N LYS A 54 -15.03 10.25 8.30
CA LYS A 54 -16.22 10.06 9.13
C LYS A 54 -17.41 10.76 8.46
N LYS A 55 -18.63 10.29 8.75
CA LYS A 55 -19.84 10.97 8.35
C LYS A 55 -19.90 12.34 9.04
N GLY A 56 -19.89 13.40 8.24
CA GLY A 56 -20.20 14.76 8.66
C GLY A 56 -21.68 15.08 8.42
N LEU A 57 -22.12 16.23 8.91
CA LEU A 57 -23.43 16.80 8.57
C LEU A 57 -23.17 17.99 7.66
N ASP A 58 -24.00 18.14 6.62
CA ASP A 58 -24.08 19.33 5.78
C ASP A 58 -24.83 20.44 6.48
N ASP A 59 -24.76 21.67 5.95
CA ASP A 59 -25.51 22.81 6.44
C ASP A 59 -27.03 22.52 6.51
N ASP A 60 -27.50 21.61 5.65
CA ASP A 60 -28.89 21.09 5.64
C ASP A 60 -29.10 19.88 6.58
N ASN A 61 -28.17 19.60 7.51
CA ASN A 61 -28.23 18.47 8.44
C ASN A 61 -28.24 17.09 7.77
N ASN A 62 -27.69 16.99 6.53
CA ASN A 62 -27.58 15.71 5.78
C ASN A 62 -26.27 15.03 6.08
N SER A 63 -26.32 13.72 6.26
CA SER A 63 -25.11 12.90 6.41
C SER A 63 -24.29 12.91 5.13
N ILE A 64 -23.05 13.43 5.22
CA ILE A 64 -22.06 13.41 4.13
C ILE A 64 -20.93 12.46 4.51
N ARG A 65 -20.45 11.70 3.51
CA ARG A 65 -19.27 10.87 3.60
C ARG A 65 -18.41 11.04 2.34
N TYR A 66 -17.13 11.31 2.54
CA TYR A 66 -16.16 11.35 1.45
C TYR A 66 -15.39 10.03 1.42
N LEU A 67 -15.24 9.49 0.23
CA LEU A 67 -14.49 8.27 -0.05
C LEU A 67 -13.44 8.63 -1.10
N GLU A 68 -12.19 8.61 -0.71
CA GLU A 68 -11.08 8.84 -1.61
C GLU A 68 -10.44 7.51 -1.99
N LYS A 69 -10.15 7.36 -3.27
CA LYS A 69 -9.48 6.20 -3.85
C LYS A 69 -8.34 6.69 -4.70
N SER A 70 -7.18 6.15 -4.49
CA SER A 70 -5.99 6.41 -5.28
C SER A 70 -5.43 5.10 -5.83
N HIS A 71 -4.84 5.19 -7.00
CA HIS A 71 -4.21 4.08 -7.72
C HIS A 71 -2.73 4.35 -7.79
N TYR A 72 -1.93 3.44 -7.27
CA TYR A 72 -0.49 3.55 -7.24
C TYR A 72 0.18 2.39 -8.00
N LEU A 73 1.23 2.73 -8.72
CA LEU A 73 2.26 1.81 -9.14
C LEU A 73 3.42 1.97 -8.17
N THR A 74 3.74 0.94 -7.38
CA THR A 74 4.76 1.00 -6.34
C THR A 74 5.91 0.06 -6.65
N VAL A 75 7.13 0.52 -6.36
CA VAL A 75 8.37 -0.22 -6.61
C VAL A 75 9.19 -0.24 -5.32
N PRO A 76 8.97 -1.23 -4.44
CA PRO A 76 9.87 -1.49 -3.32
C PRO A 76 11.14 -2.20 -3.78
N VAL A 77 12.26 -1.81 -3.17
CA VAL A 77 13.56 -2.50 -3.27
C VAL A 77 13.86 -3.04 -1.88
N LEU A 78 13.86 -4.35 -1.71
CA LEU A 78 13.88 -4.98 -0.40
C LEU A 78 15.12 -5.86 -0.21
N LEU A 79 15.72 -5.75 0.95
CA LEU A 79 16.67 -6.72 1.48
C LEU A 79 15.89 -7.88 2.10
N ASN A 80 16.18 -9.09 1.67
CA ASN A 80 15.64 -10.32 2.24
C ASN A 80 16.60 -10.85 3.30
N ILE A 81 16.06 -11.21 4.45
CA ILE A 81 16.80 -11.83 5.55
C ILE A 81 16.08 -13.14 5.88
N TYR A 82 16.74 -14.25 5.61
CA TYR A 82 16.24 -15.57 5.94
C TYR A 82 16.43 -15.83 7.43
N LEU A 83 15.35 -16.11 8.14
CA LEU A 83 15.36 -16.26 9.60
C LEU A 83 15.93 -17.63 10.05
N ARG A 84 16.16 -18.55 9.11
CA ARG A 84 16.79 -19.83 9.31
C ARG A 84 17.78 -20.09 8.18
N LYS A 85 18.92 -20.67 8.47
CA LYS A 85 19.86 -21.15 7.45
C LYS A 85 19.23 -22.28 6.65
N TRP A 86 19.46 -22.29 5.37
CA TRP A 86 19.12 -23.40 4.49
C TRP A 86 19.85 -24.67 4.91
N LYS A 87 19.12 -25.78 4.96
CA LYS A 87 19.67 -27.11 5.13
C LYS A 87 19.56 -27.87 3.82
N GLU A 88 20.45 -28.83 3.58
CA GLU A 88 20.42 -29.66 2.36
C GLU A 88 19.15 -30.51 2.21
N GLU A 89 18.44 -30.72 3.32
CA GLU A 89 17.16 -31.43 3.40
C GLU A 89 15.95 -30.53 3.05
N ASP A 90 16.14 -29.22 2.89
CA ASP A 90 15.06 -28.29 2.56
C ASP A 90 14.75 -28.37 1.05
N GLU A 91 13.75 -29.14 0.67
CA GLU A 91 13.30 -29.29 -0.71
C GLU A 91 12.65 -28.01 -1.27
N ASP A 92 12.22 -27.07 -0.40
CA ASP A 92 11.45 -25.90 -0.77
C ASP A 92 11.87 -24.68 0.05
N GLU A 93 12.55 -23.76 -0.62
CA GLU A 93 13.03 -22.50 -0.04
C GLU A 93 11.88 -21.61 0.46
N SER A 94 10.70 -21.73 -0.12
CA SER A 94 9.53 -20.93 0.27
C SER A 94 9.10 -21.15 1.72
N LYS A 95 9.39 -22.33 2.27
CA LYS A 95 9.10 -22.70 3.67
C LYS A 95 10.07 -22.12 4.69
N ILE A 96 11.06 -21.33 4.29
CA ILE A 96 11.93 -20.62 5.20
C ILE A 96 11.33 -19.23 5.48
N PRO A 97 11.03 -18.90 6.75
CA PRO A 97 10.52 -17.57 7.07
C PRO A 97 11.54 -16.50 6.69
N ARG A 98 11.06 -15.42 6.06
CA ARG A 98 11.88 -14.31 5.56
C ARG A 98 11.37 -12.98 6.07
N LEU A 99 12.27 -12.19 6.62
CA LEU A 99 12.03 -10.78 6.89
C LEU A 99 12.55 -9.97 5.68
N ARG A 100 11.78 -9.01 5.24
CA ARG A 100 12.09 -8.14 4.11
C ARG A 100 11.95 -6.71 4.53
N ILE A 101 12.91 -5.87 4.20
CA ILE A 101 12.87 -4.45 4.55
C ILE A 101 13.59 -3.63 3.49
N GLY A 102 13.06 -2.45 3.20
CA GLY A 102 13.72 -1.54 2.28
C GLY A 102 12.89 -0.34 1.88
N PRO A 103 13.47 0.57 1.09
CA PRO A 103 12.79 1.73 0.56
C PRO A 103 11.75 1.34 -0.50
N GLN A 104 10.74 2.18 -0.66
CA GLN A 104 9.72 2.10 -1.69
C GLN A 104 9.51 3.45 -2.33
N ILE A 105 9.31 3.44 -3.64
CA ILE A 105 8.78 4.58 -4.38
C ILE A 105 7.45 4.19 -5.02
N GLY A 106 6.49 5.10 -5.00
CA GLY A 106 5.16 4.92 -5.59
C GLY A 106 4.82 6.06 -6.53
N PHE A 107 4.12 5.73 -7.60
CA PHE A 107 3.61 6.70 -8.58
C PHE A 107 2.09 6.64 -8.56
N CYS A 108 1.44 7.76 -8.21
CA CYS A 108 0.01 7.90 -8.32
C CYS A 108 -0.38 8.01 -9.80
N ILE A 109 -1.11 7.02 -10.29
CA ILE A 109 -1.54 6.93 -11.70
C ILE A 109 -2.99 7.34 -11.89
N GLY A 110 -3.72 7.65 -10.82
CA GLY A 110 -5.10 8.13 -10.87
C GLY A 110 -5.79 8.05 -9.52
N GLY A 111 -6.99 8.57 -9.46
CA GLY A 111 -7.83 8.49 -8.26
C GLY A 111 -9.27 8.86 -8.54
N ASN A 112 -10.13 8.55 -7.58
CA ASN A 112 -11.55 8.88 -7.60
C ASN A 112 -11.97 9.42 -6.24
N GLU A 113 -12.67 10.52 -6.25
CA GLU A 113 -13.41 10.99 -5.08
C GLU A 113 -14.89 10.62 -5.22
N VAL A 114 -15.46 10.06 -4.17
CA VAL A 114 -16.87 9.72 -4.11
C VAL A 114 -17.49 10.46 -2.95
N LYS A 115 -18.34 11.43 -3.25
CA LYS A 115 -19.17 12.12 -2.27
C LYS A 115 -20.51 11.38 -2.14
N GLU A 116 -20.81 10.90 -0.95
CA GLU A 116 -22.08 10.26 -0.61
C GLU A 116 -22.90 11.19 0.27
N VAL A 117 -24.05 11.65 -0.25
CA VAL A 117 -24.99 12.52 0.46
C VAL A 117 -26.34 11.83 0.51
N LYS A 118 -26.93 11.63 1.70
CA LYS A 118 -28.24 10.96 1.89
C LYS A 118 -28.34 9.60 1.17
N GLY A 119 -27.24 8.82 1.12
CA GLY A 119 -27.20 7.53 0.41
C GLY A 119 -27.11 7.63 -1.12
N ARG A 120 -27.10 8.84 -1.69
CA ARG A 120 -26.80 9.05 -3.12
C ARG A 120 -25.32 9.26 -3.31
N ARG A 121 -24.73 8.54 -4.25
CA ARG A 121 -23.29 8.61 -4.58
C ARG A 121 -23.09 9.49 -5.79
N LYS A 122 -22.24 10.51 -5.65
CA LYS A 122 -21.68 11.28 -6.77
C LYS A 122 -20.20 10.96 -6.86
N GLN A 123 -19.77 10.41 -7.99
CA GLN A 123 -18.39 10.05 -8.24
C GLN A 123 -17.75 11.09 -9.15
N GLN A 124 -16.55 11.54 -8.78
CA GLN A 124 -15.72 12.40 -9.59
C GLN A 124 -14.35 11.73 -9.77
N PHE A 125 -13.91 11.65 -11.01
CA PHE A 125 -12.55 11.19 -11.31
C PHE A 125 -11.58 12.35 -11.08
N ILE A 126 -10.49 12.07 -10.37
CA ILE A 126 -9.43 13.02 -10.10
C ILE A 126 -8.17 12.51 -10.78
N THR A 127 -7.55 13.34 -11.60
CA THR A 127 -6.27 13.02 -12.22
C THR A 127 -5.13 13.64 -11.42
N PRO A 128 -3.98 12.97 -11.26
CA PRO A 128 -2.83 13.54 -10.54
C PRO A 128 -2.25 14.81 -11.19
N TRP A 129 -2.76 15.19 -12.35
CA TRP A 129 -2.31 16.33 -13.14
C TRP A 129 -3.03 17.63 -12.80
N GLU A 130 -4.19 17.56 -12.17
CA GLU A 130 -5.01 18.71 -11.79
C GLU A 130 -4.46 19.41 -10.52
N LYS A 131 -4.70 20.72 -10.40
CA LYS A 131 -4.33 21.48 -9.19
C LYS A 131 -5.14 20.99 -8.00
N GLY A 132 -4.51 20.89 -6.82
CA GLY A 132 -5.14 20.39 -5.59
C GLY A 132 -5.36 18.89 -5.51
N SER A 133 -4.90 18.13 -6.51
CA SER A 133 -5.01 16.68 -6.54
C SER A 133 -3.86 15.98 -5.79
N PHE A 134 -3.86 14.67 -5.83
CA PHE A 134 -2.84 13.82 -5.22
C PHE A 134 -1.41 14.15 -5.68
N ASN A 135 -0.46 13.97 -4.78
CA ASN A 135 0.94 13.98 -5.15
C ASN A 135 1.22 12.80 -6.09
N ARG A 136 2.03 13.05 -7.12
CA ARG A 136 2.38 12.02 -8.11
C ARG A 136 3.33 10.97 -7.55
N ILE A 137 4.19 11.39 -6.63
CA ILE A 137 5.25 10.56 -6.07
C ILE A 137 4.96 10.38 -4.60
N ASP A 138 4.91 9.13 -4.18
CA ASP A 138 4.94 8.68 -2.81
C ASP A 138 6.25 7.93 -2.57
N TYR A 139 6.84 8.10 -1.42
CA TYR A 139 8.01 7.35 -1.00
C TYR A 139 7.90 6.98 0.47
N GLY A 140 8.57 5.90 0.83
CA GLY A 140 8.48 5.40 2.19
C GLY A 140 9.37 4.20 2.43
N VAL A 141 9.11 3.53 3.53
CA VAL A 141 9.80 2.30 3.94
C VAL A 141 8.78 1.17 4.02
N THR A 142 9.17 0.02 3.52
CA THR A 142 8.37 -1.20 3.55
C THR A 142 9.08 -2.24 4.38
N ALA A 143 8.33 -2.91 5.26
CA ALA A 143 8.75 -4.11 5.96
C ALA A 143 7.73 -5.23 5.71
N ALA A 144 8.21 -6.46 5.52
CA ALA A 144 7.35 -7.60 5.29
C ALA A 144 7.89 -8.86 5.96
N LEU A 145 6.97 -9.72 6.38
CA LEU A 145 7.26 -11.07 6.86
C LEU A 145 6.58 -12.05 5.91
N SER A 146 7.32 -12.99 5.39
CA SER A 146 6.79 -14.03 4.52
C SER A 146 7.13 -15.42 5.01
N TYR A 147 6.19 -16.31 4.84
CA TYR A 147 6.33 -17.73 5.10
C TYR A 147 5.52 -18.50 4.06
N TRP A 148 6.16 -19.48 3.44
CA TRP A 148 5.58 -20.21 2.34
C TRP A 148 5.13 -19.22 1.25
N PHE A 149 3.88 -19.31 0.79
CA PHE A 149 3.32 -18.43 -0.24
C PHE A 149 2.59 -17.19 0.32
N VAL A 150 2.59 -16.99 1.64
CA VAL A 150 1.90 -15.87 2.29
C VAL A 150 2.91 -14.83 2.75
N GLU A 151 2.60 -13.58 2.47
CA GLU A 151 3.36 -12.43 2.93
C GLU A 151 2.43 -11.41 3.59
N VAL A 152 2.83 -10.94 4.76
CA VAL A 152 2.23 -9.78 5.43
C VAL A 152 3.22 -8.63 5.31
N ARG A 153 2.79 -7.52 4.75
CA ARG A 153 3.61 -6.35 4.45
C ARG A 153 3.00 -5.11 5.09
N TYR A 154 3.86 -4.26 5.64
CA TYR A 154 3.51 -2.93 6.09
C TYR A 154 4.36 -1.89 5.36
N THR A 155 3.71 -0.89 4.81
CA THR A 155 4.35 0.26 4.17
C THR A 155 4.04 1.52 4.96
N PHE A 156 5.09 2.19 5.39
CA PHE A 156 5.06 3.51 6.02
C PHE A 156 5.38 4.56 4.96
N GLY A 157 4.36 5.29 4.51
CA GLY A 157 4.54 6.42 3.59
C GLY A 157 5.09 7.63 4.32
N MET A 158 5.99 8.34 3.67
CA MET A 158 6.69 9.53 4.21
C MET A 158 6.38 10.78 3.40
N ALA A 159 5.87 10.63 2.18
CA ALA A 159 5.46 11.73 1.32
C ALA A 159 4.08 12.25 1.69
N ASN A 160 3.83 13.53 1.43
CA ASN A 160 2.47 14.06 1.47
C ASN A 160 1.61 13.45 0.35
N VAL A 161 0.43 12.97 0.68
CA VAL A 161 -0.52 12.43 -0.29
C VAL A 161 -1.12 13.53 -1.16
N PHE A 162 -1.40 14.69 -0.56
CA PHE A 162 -1.97 15.85 -1.25
C PHE A 162 -0.90 16.89 -1.56
N LYS A 163 -1.07 17.63 -2.66
CA LYS A 163 -0.17 18.72 -3.04
C LYS A 163 -0.36 19.96 -2.17
N GLU A 164 -1.58 20.21 -1.74
CA GLU A 164 -1.98 21.36 -0.93
C GLU A 164 -2.77 20.87 0.28
N GLY A 165 -2.61 21.53 1.44
CA GLY A 165 -3.30 21.20 2.66
C GLY A 165 -2.40 20.65 3.75
N GLU A 166 -3.01 20.02 4.74
CA GLU A 166 -2.30 19.45 5.89
C GLU A 166 -1.45 18.24 5.50
N LYS A 167 -0.38 18.03 6.26
CA LYS A 167 0.51 16.89 6.06
C LYS A 167 -0.25 15.59 6.26
N SER A 168 -0.30 14.78 5.21
CA SER A 168 -0.98 13.49 5.21
C SER A 168 -0.07 12.42 4.64
N THR A 169 0.07 11.31 5.32
CA THR A 169 0.91 10.19 4.91
C THR A 169 0.09 8.91 4.77
N ASN A 170 0.49 8.07 3.81
CA ASN A 170 -0.13 6.77 3.59
C ASN A 170 0.44 5.70 4.51
N HIS A 171 -0.44 4.90 5.09
CA HIS A 171 -0.08 3.68 5.80
C HIS A 171 -0.83 2.52 5.18
N VAL A 172 -0.11 1.50 4.74
CA VAL A 172 -0.70 0.37 4.04
C VAL A 172 -0.26 -0.95 4.68
N ILE A 173 -1.22 -1.76 5.09
CA ILE A 173 -0.99 -3.16 5.46
C ILE A 173 -1.52 -4.01 4.30
N SER A 174 -0.73 -4.96 3.82
CA SER A 174 -1.17 -5.89 2.78
C SER A 174 -0.88 -7.33 3.16
N VAL A 175 -1.77 -8.20 2.74
CA VAL A 175 -1.58 -9.66 2.79
C VAL A 175 -1.60 -10.14 1.35
N THR A 176 -0.49 -10.70 0.90
CA THR A 176 -0.34 -11.15 -0.48
C THR A 176 -0.01 -12.63 -0.53
N TRP A 177 -0.47 -13.25 -1.60
CA TRP A 177 -0.11 -14.59 -2.02
C TRP A 177 0.87 -14.49 -3.18
N SER A 178 2.00 -15.13 -3.06
CA SER A 178 2.99 -15.15 -4.13
C SER A 178 3.50 -16.57 -4.32
N ASP A 179 3.41 -17.05 -5.53
CA ASP A 179 4.14 -18.23 -5.94
C ASP A 179 5.57 -17.80 -6.30
N VAL A 180 6.57 -18.43 -5.72
CA VAL A 180 7.98 -18.18 -6.04
C VAL A 180 8.41 -19.35 -6.94
N TRP A 181 8.62 -19.03 -8.19
CA TRP A 181 9.20 -19.95 -9.18
C TRP A 181 10.71 -19.84 -9.16
#